data_b1cf87f74aaa805db1ba6fb36e68f570
#
_entry.id   b1cf87f74aaa805db1ba6fb36e68f570
#
_cell.length_a   1.000
_cell.length_b   1.000
_cell.length_c   1.000
_cell.angle_alpha   90.00
_cell.angle_beta   90.00
_cell.angle_gamma   90.00
#
_symmetry.space_group_name_H-M   'P 1'
#
loop_
_entity.id
_entity.type
_entity.pdbx_description
1 polymer ?
#
loop_
_entity_poly.entity_id
_entity_poly.type
_entity_poly.pdbx_seq_one_letter_code
_entity_poly.pdbx_strand_id
1 'polypeptide(L)'
;GDEAGMTGYRDPFNRRFYPWGREDTALREFYRALAALRKYPALRTGTVTVLDCGGGRFSFRRTLAGERTLFACCNRAGDWTLQNARGRLLLGGGVAEYTPERLTLSQGGFAIIEE
;
A
#
# COMPACT_ATOMS: atom_id res chain seq x y z
N GLY A 1 -5.33 7.19 -15.77
CA GLY A 1 -6.80 7.03 -15.59
C GLY A 1 -7.15 6.06 -14.46
N ASP A 2 -6.19 5.26 -14.00
CA ASP A 2 -6.41 4.27 -12.92
C ASP A 2 -6.85 4.95 -11.62
N GLU A 3 -6.29 6.12 -11.32
CA GLU A 3 -6.64 6.97 -10.18
C GLU A 3 -8.07 7.51 -10.23
N ALA A 4 -8.68 7.51 -11.41
CA ALA A 4 -10.05 7.94 -11.64
C ALA A 4 -11.05 6.76 -11.74
N GLY A 5 -10.57 5.52 -11.57
CA GLY A 5 -11.37 4.31 -11.70
C GLY A 5 -11.75 3.97 -13.15
N MET A 6 -10.99 4.45 -14.12
CA MET A 6 -11.25 4.14 -15.53
C MET A 6 -11.01 2.68 -15.83
N THR A 7 -11.97 2.07 -16.50
CA THR A 7 -11.84 0.71 -17.04
C THR A 7 -11.57 0.76 -18.53
N GLY A 8 -10.81 -0.19 -19.05
CA GLY A 8 -10.51 -0.32 -20.47
C GLY A 8 -10.45 -1.76 -20.92
N TYR A 9 -10.66 -1.96 -22.21
CA TYR A 9 -10.41 -3.22 -22.89
C TYR A 9 -9.09 -3.14 -23.66
N ARG A 10 -8.80 -4.14 -24.51
CA ARG A 10 -7.66 -4.09 -25.42
C ARG A 10 -7.75 -2.89 -26.36
N ASP A 11 -6.59 -2.45 -26.85
CA ASP A 11 -6.48 -1.34 -27.80
C ASP A 11 -7.38 -1.58 -29.06
N PRO A 12 -8.10 -0.56 -29.55
CA PRO A 12 -8.09 0.87 -29.15
C PRO A 12 -9.10 1.26 -28.08
N PHE A 13 -9.86 0.32 -27.51
CA PHE A 13 -10.97 0.59 -26.60
C PHE A 13 -10.54 1.03 -25.18
N ASN A 14 -9.25 0.98 -24.88
CA ASN A 14 -8.62 1.54 -23.68
C ASN A 14 -8.32 3.05 -23.80
N ARG A 15 -8.49 3.66 -25.00
CA ARG A 15 -8.22 5.08 -25.25
C ARG A 15 -9.47 5.91 -25.05
N ARG A 16 -9.82 6.16 -23.77
CA ARG A 16 -10.98 6.98 -23.39
C ARG A 16 -10.54 8.35 -22.90
N PHE A 17 -11.44 9.33 -23.02
CA PHE A 17 -11.24 10.62 -22.37
C PHE A 17 -11.30 10.49 -20.87
N TYR A 18 -10.48 11.29 -20.18
CA TYR A 18 -10.51 11.36 -18.71
C TYR A 18 -11.91 11.80 -18.24
N PRO A 19 -12.49 11.14 -17.22
CA PRO A 19 -13.87 11.37 -16.80
C PRO A 19 -14.00 12.60 -15.88
N TRP A 20 -13.64 13.78 -16.35
CA TRP A 20 -13.67 15.02 -15.58
C TRP A 20 -15.01 15.23 -14.88
N GLY A 21 -14.98 15.41 -13.53
CA GLY A 21 -16.15 15.60 -12.70
C GLY A 21 -16.97 14.33 -12.43
N ARG A 22 -16.49 13.15 -12.89
CA ARG A 22 -17.12 11.84 -12.68
C ARG A 22 -16.10 10.78 -12.21
N GLU A 23 -14.96 11.25 -11.72
CA GLU A 23 -13.89 10.39 -11.19
C GLU A 23 -14.35 9.64 -9.95
N ASP A 24 -13.80 8.44 -9.72
CA ASP A 24 -13.87 7.79 -8.42
C ASP A 24 -13.07 8.63 -7.41
N THR A 25 -13.78 9.42 -6.62
CA THR A 25 -13.17 10.35 -5.67
C THR A 25 -12.44 9.63 -4.55
N ALA A 26 -12.95 8.49 -4.07
CA ALA A 26 -12.32 7.71 -3.02
C ALA A 26 -10.99 7.12 -3.50
N LEU A 27 -10.97 6.56 -4.70
CA LEU A 27 -9.76 6.03 -5.32
C LEU A 27 -8.74 7.15 -5.58
N ARG A 28 -9.18 8.31 -6.08
CA ARG A 28 -8.32 9.47 -6.31
C ARG A 28 -7.66 9.97 -5.02
N GLU A 29 -8.41 10.07 -3.93
CA GLU A 29 -7.85 10.46 -2.62
C GLU A 29 -6.86 9.42 -2.09
N PHE A 30 -7.12 8.13 -2.32
CA PHE A 30 -6.17 7.07 -2.00
C PHE A 30 -4.85 7.23 -2.77
N TYR A 31 -4.90 7.48 -4.08
CA TYR A 31 -3.69 7.77 -4.88
C TYR A 31 -2.95 9.03 -4.39
N ARG A 32 -3.67 10.06 -3.98
CA ARG A 32 -3.07 11.26 -3.38
C ARG A 32 -2.36 10.95 -2.07
N ALA A 33 -2.98 10.16 -1.20
CA ALA A 33 -2.37 9.72 0.05
C ALA A 33 -1.09 8.91 -0.20
N LEU A 34 -1.10 7.97 -1.15
CA LEU A 34 0.09 7.23 -1.56
C LEU A 34 1.19 8.15 -2.11
N ALA A 35 0.83 9.09 -2.97
CA ALA A 35 1.79 10.04 -3.54
C ALA A 35 2.43 10.93 -2.47
N ALA A 36 1.67 11.34 -1.46
CA ALA A 36 2.17 12.12 -0.35
C ALA A 36 3.23 11.40 0.50
N LEU A 37 3.21 10.05 0.51
CA LEU A 37 4.23 9.26 1.19
C LEU A 37 5.63 9.37 0.55
N ARG A 38 5.73 9.86 -0.69
CA ARG A 38 7.04 10.10 -1.33
C ARG A 38 7.86 11.20 -0.66
N LYS A 39 7.31 11.94 0.29
CA LYS A 39 8.07 12.84 1.18
C LYS A 39 9.08 12.08 2.05
N TYR A 40 8.83 10.79 2.36
CA TYR A 40 9.75 9.95 3.11
C TYR A 40 10.90 9.48 2.20
N PRO A 41 12.16 9.87 2.49
CA PRO A 41 13.29 9.53 1.62
C PRO A 41 13.47 8.01 1.42
N ALA A 42 13.25 7.20 2.46
CA ALA A 42 13.32 5.76 2.36
C ALA A 42 12.35 5.19 1.32
N LEU A 43 11.11 5.72 1.22
CA LEU A 43 10.13 5.30 0.21
C LEU A 43 10.48 5.75 -1.20
N ARG A 44 11.26 6.81 -1.34
CA ARG A 44 11.65 7.36 -2.64
C ARG A 44 12.90 6.69 -3.22
N THR A 45 13.96 6.54 -2.43
CA THR A 45 15.28 6.12 -2.90
C THR A 45 15.93 5.02 -2.05
N GLY A 46 15.27 4.54 -0.98
CA GLY A 46 15.81 3.50 -0.11
C GLY A 46 15.98 2.16 -0.83
N THR A 47 16.87 1.33 -0.31
CA THR A 47 17.00 -0.07 -0.75
C THR A 47 15.76 -0.88 -0.39
N VAL A 48 15.44 -1.87 -1.21
CA VAL A 48 14.30 -2.76 -0.99
C VAL A 48 14.78 -4.11 -0.46
N THR A 49 14.17 -4.57 0.63
CA THR A 49 14.35 -5.93 1.15
C THR A 49 12.99 -6.59 1.23
N VAL A 50 12.77 -7.64 0.45
CA VAL A 50 11.55 -8.45 0.54
C VAL A 50 11.63 -9.31 1.80
N LEU A 51 10.57 -9.29 2.61
CA LEU A 51 10.47 -10.02 3.88
C LEU A 51 9.58 -11.26 3.72
N ASP A 52 8.41 -11.09 3.11
CA ASP A 52 7.47 -12.16 2.81
C ASP A 52 7.05 -12.09 1.35
N CYS A 53 6.95 -13.23 0.70
CA CYS A 53 6.44 -13.32 -0.67
C CYS A 53 5.88 -14.72 -0.92
N GLY A 54 4.55 -14.81 -1.02
CA GLY A 54 3.87 -16.07 -1.33
C GLY A 54 2.59 -16.28 -0.55
N GLY A 55 1.77 -17.22 -0.98
CA GLY A 55 0.51 -17.56 -0.33
C GLY A 55 -0.48 -16.39 -0.17
N GLY A 56 -0.46 -15.41 -1.08
CA GLY A 56 -1.27 -14.20 -1.00
C GLY A 56 -0.79 -13.18 0.04
N ARG A 57 0.42 -13.31 0.52
CA ARG A 57 1.08 -12.37 1.44
C ARG A 57 2.27 -11.75 0.76
N PHE A 58 2.47 -10.46 0.96
CA PHE A 58 3.64 -9.75 0.47
C PHE A 58 4.03 -8.65 1.43
N SER A 59 5.31 -8.64 1.83
CA SER A 59 5.87 -7.53 2.60
C SER A 59 7.30 -7.22 2.16
N PHE A 60 7.65 -5.95 2.23
CA PHE A 60 9.01 -5.48 1.99
C PHE A 60 9.32 -4.29 2.88
N ARG A 61 10.59 -4.09 3.13
CA ARG A 61 11.13 -2.94 3.85
C ARG A 61 11.93 -2.05 2.90
N ARG A 62 11.75 -0.76 3.03
CA ARG A 62 12.63 0.25 2.42
C ARG A 62 13.53 0.84 3.50
N THR A 63 14.83 0.95 3.21
CA THR A 63 15.82 1.48 4.16
C THR A 63 16.70 2.51 3.49
N LEU A 64 16.90 3.66 4.14
CA LEU A 64 17.81 4.72 3.72
C LEU A 64 18.35 5.45 4.95
N ALA A 65 19.67 5.42 5.14
CA ALA A 65 20.38 6.20 6.18
C ALA A 65 19.74 6.08 7.59
N GLY A 66 19.29 4.88 7.97
CA GLY A 66 18.65 4.61 9.27
C GLY A 66 17.12 4.77 9.26
N GLU A 67 16.54 5.43 8.28
CA GLU A 67 15.09 5.44 8.08
C GLU A 67 14.62 4.08 7.54
N ARG A 68 13.52 3.58 8.07
CA ARG A 68 12.91 2.33 7.65
C ARG A 68 11.42 2.51 7.43
N THR A 69 10.92 1.93 6.37
CA THR A 69 9.48 1.87 6.10
C THR A 69 9.09 0.45 5.71
N LEU A 70 8.15 -0.13 6.43
CA LEU A 70 7.57 -1.43 6.15
C LEU A 70 6.30 -1.25 5.32
N PHE A 71 6.20 -1.99 4.23
CA PHE A 71 4.95 -2.23 3.52
C PHE A 71 4.54 -3.69 3.68
N ALA A 72 3.25 -3.93 3.94
CA ALA A 72 2.67 -5.26 3.99
C ALA A 72 1.27 -5.27 3.37
N CYS A 73 0.93 -6.32 2.63
CA CYS A 73 -0.42 -6.56 2.14
C CYS A 73 -0.79 -8.04 2.18
N CYS A 74 -2.08 -8.31 2.35
CA CYS A 74 -2.64 -9.65 2.43
C CYS A 74 -3.81 -9.80 1.44
N ASN A 75 -3.66 -10.71 0.46
CA ASN A 75 -4.71 -11.04 -0.50
C ASN A 75 -5.08 -12.54 -0.42
N ARG A 76 -5.25 -13.04 0.79
CA ARG A 76 -5.70 -14.42 1.06
C ARG A 76 -6.86 -14.40 2.03
N ALA A 77 -7.64 -15.48 2.05
CA ALA A 77 -8.66 -15.65 3.07
C ALA A 77 -8.04 -15.80 4.46
N GLY A 78 -8.69 -15.21 5.45
CA GLY A 78 -8.23 -15.15 6.83
C GLY A 78 -7.20 -14.05 7.10
N ASP A 79 -6.91 -13.85 8.36
CA ASP A 79 -6.02 -12.80 8.81
C ASP A 79 -4.55 -13.20 8.68
N TRP A 80 -3.70 -12.21 8.50
CA TRP A 80 -2.27 -12.36 8.54
C TRP A 80 -1.66 -11.46 9.61
N THR A 81 -0.96 -12.07 10.56
CA THR A 81 -0.30 -11.35 11.63
C THR A 81 1.21 -11.29 11.41
N LEU A 82 1.73 -10.08 11.40
CA LEU A 82 3.18 -9.79 11.41
C LEU A 82 3.59 -9.42 12.83
N GLN A 83 4.64 -10.07 13.32
CA GLN A 83 5.25 -9.74 14.62
C GLN A 83 6.29 -8.63 14.44
N ASN A 84 6.46 -7.81 15.49
CA ASN A 84 7.45 -6.72 15.52
C ASN A 84 7.28 -5.65 14.44
N ALA A 85 6.06 -5.42 13.98
CA ALA A 85 5.72 -4.31 13.10
C ALA A 85 5.62 -3.01 13.92
N ARG A 86 6.78 -2.49 14.34
CA ARG A 86 6.89 -1.31 15.21
C ARG A 86 6.95 -0.04 14.40
N GLY A 87 6.41 1.04 14.96
CA GLY A 87 6.54 2.36 14.38
C GLY A 87 5.21 3.09 14.27
N ARG A 88 5.11 3.99 13.31
CA ARG A 88 3.92 4.80 13.05
C ARG A 88 3.21 4.33 11.79
N LEU A 89 1.93 4.01 11.90
CA LEU A 89 1.10 3.71 10.73
C LEU A 89 0.92 4.99 9.90
N LEU A 90 1.43 4.98 8.67
CA LEU A 90 1.33 6.10 7.73
C LEU A 90 0.08 6.02 6.87
N LEU A 91 -0.26 4.82 6.43
CA LEU A 91 -1.44 4.53 5.62
C LEU A 91 -1.80 3.06 5.78
N GLY A 92 -3.10 2.75 5.83
CA GLY A 92 -3.57 1.38 5.92
C GLY A 92 -5.04 1.25 5.58
N GLY A 93 -5.41 0.03 5.17
CA GLY A 93 -6.79 -0.40 4.94
C GLY A 93 -6.90 -1.87 5.31
N GLY A 94 -8.05 -2.31 5.83
CA GLY A 94 -8.22 -3.69 6.31
C GLY A 94 -7.25 -4.07 7.42
N VAL A 95 -6.84 -3.12 8.26
CA VAL A 95 -6.01 -3.34 9.44
C VAL A 95 -6.92 -3.77 10.57
N ALA A 96 -6.85 -5.05 10.96
CA ALA A 96 -7.67 -5.61 12.03
C ALA A 96 -7.10 -5.29 13.41
N GLU A 97 -5.78 -5.24 13.53
CA GLU A 97 -5.08 -4.88 14.77
C GLU A 97 -3.76 -4.20 14.44
N TYR A 98 -3.44 -3.15 15.19
CA TYR A 98 -2.13 -2.51 15.13
C TYR A 98 -1.68 -2.10 16.54
N THR A 99 -0.59 -2.72 16.99
CA THR A 99 0.10 -2.42 18.24
C THR A 99 1.61 -2.33 17.97
N PRO A 100 2.43 -1.81 18.93
CA PRO A 100 3.89 -1.83 18.76
C PRO A 100 4.50 -3.22 18.54
N GLU A 101 3.77 -4.27 18.89
CA GLU A 101 4.26 -5.65 18.83
C GLU A 101 3.65 -6.44 17.67
N ARG A 102 2.52 -5.98 17.13
CA ARG A 102 1.72 -6.78 16.21
C ARG A 102 0.98 -5.92 15.17
N LEU A 103 1.02 -6.36 13.94
CA LEU A 103 0.15 -5.90 12.87
C LEU A 103 -0.67 -7.08 12.34
N THR A 104 -1.98 -6.98 12.35
CA THR A 104 -2.87 -7.98 11.73
C THR A 104 -3.63 -7.36 10.58
N LEU A 105 -3.51 -7.95 9.40
CA LEU A 105 -4.19 -7.56 8.18
C LEU A 105 -5.25 -8.60 7.83
N SER A 106 -6.46 -8.15 7.57
CA SER A 106 -7.53 -8.97 7.00
C SER A 106 -7.33 -9.13 5.49
N GLN A 107 -8.11 -10.00 4.86
CA GLN A 107 -8.09 -10.16 3.41
C GLN A 107 -8.33 -8.83 2.68
N GLY A 108 -7.50 -8.53 1.70
CA GLY A 108 -7.48 -7.25 0.99
C GLY A 108 -6.81 -6.12 1.78
N GLY A 109 -6.33 -6.40 2.99
CA GLY A 109 -5.69 -5.41 3.85
C GLY A 109 -4.27 -5.08 3.44
N PHE A 110 -3.85 -3.85 3.76
CA PHE A 110 -2.48 -3.39 3.60
C PHE A 110 -2.11 -2.39 4.71
N ALA A 111 -0.83 -2.23 4.96
CA ALA A 111 -0.29 -1.23 5.88
C ALA A 111 1.06 -0.70 5.38
N ILE A 112 1.31 0.57 5.61
CA ILE A 112 2.61 1.23 5.41
C ILE A 112 2.99 1.87 6.75
N ILE A 113 4.12 1.43 7.30
CA ILE A 113 4.58 1.79 8.64
C ILE A 113 5.96 2.43 8.55
N GLU A 114 6.15 3.57 9.18
CA GLU A 114 7.45 4.16 9.47
C GLU A 114 8.01 3.54 10.76
N GLU A 115 9.04 2.70 10.62
CA GLU A 115 9.69 1.98 11.72
C GLU A 115 10.73 2.83 12.49
#